data_402f0a88cff8842718003c7f7c930930
#
_entry.id   402f0a88cff8842718003c7f7c930930
#
_cell.length_a   1.000
_cell.length_b   1.000
_cell.length_c   1.000
_cell.angle_alpha   90.00
_cell.angle_beta   90.00
_cell.angle_gamma   90.00
#
_symmetry.space_group_name_H-M   'P 1'
#
loop_
_entity.id
_entity.type
_entity.pdbx_description
1 polymer ?
#
loop_
_entity_poly.entity_id
_entity_poly.type
_entity_poly.pdbx_seq_one_letter_code
_entity_poly.pdbx_strand_id
1 'polypeptide(L)'
;MSDTAAHLVDHIFKEVPVRQWVLSFPFRLRYLMAYDPKIQSHVLEISIRAISSYYKQKAKRLGVSSPKTGAVTVIQRFGSAANLNPHLHMLFMDGVMVMGEFTPIAIDDEDVLFLCHRLKTRIIRV
;
A
#
# COMPACT_ATOMS: atom_id res chain seq x y z
N MET A 1 -12.40 -7.39 12.05
CA MET A 1 -11.37 -6.78 11.19
C MET A 1 -11.95 -5.87 10.12
N SER A 2 -12.88 -6.37 9.36
CA SER A 2 -13.54 -5.59 8.32
C SER A 2 -14.25 -4.35 8.86
N ASP A 3 -14.93 -4.46 10.00
CA ASP A 3 -15.65 -3.32 10.59
C ASP A 3 -14.72 -2.18 11.00
N THR A 4 -13.56 -2.52 11.58
CA THR A 4 -12.58 -1.53 11.96
C THR A 4 -11.96 -0.85 10.73
N ALA A 5 -11.62 -1.63 9.71
CA ALA A 5 -11.07 -1.10 8.47
C ALA A 5 -12.09 -0.20 7.75
N ALA A 6 -13.35 -0.66 7.66
CA ALA A 6 -14.42 0.13 7.05
C ALA A 6 -14.64 1.44 7.79
N HIS A 7 -14.65 1.39 9.12
CA HIS A 7 -14.81 2.59 9.94
C HIS A 7 -13.67 3.60 9.70
N LEU A 8 -12.44 3.13 9.63
CA LEU A 8 -11.29 3.99 9.37
C LEU A 8 -11.37 4.61 7.97
N VAL A 9 -11.76 3.82 6.98
CA VAL A 9 -11.93 4.34 5.61
C VAL A 9 -13.00 5.41 5.57
N ASP A 10 -14.17 5.13 6.14
CA ASP A 10 -15.28 6.07 6.15
C ASP A 10 -14.93 7.36 6.90
N HIS A 11 -14.17 7.24 7.97
CA HIS A 11 -13.81 8.38 8.80
C HIS A 11 -12.67 9.21 8.21
N ILE A 12 -11.61 8.54 7.73
CA ILE A 12 -10.39 9.20 7.26
C ILE A 12 -10.50 9.63 5.79
N PHE A 13 -11.11 8.78 4.94
CA PHE A 13 -11.18 9.00 3.50
C PHE A 13 -12.57 9.41 3.01
N LYS A 14 -13.40 9.95 3.89
CA LYS A 14 -14.81 10.21 3.62
C LYS A 14 -15.08 11.00 2.33
N GLU A 15 -14.25 11.98 2.02
CA GLU A 15 -14.48 12.91 0.92
C GLU A 15 -13.39 12.87 -0.15
N VAL A 16 -12.51 11.87 -0.09
CA VAL A 16 -11.43 11.76 -1.07
C VAL A 16 -11.50 10.41 -1.78
N PRO A 17 -11.14 10.38 -3.07
CA PRO A 17 -11.03 9.10 -3.77
C PRO A 17 -9.94 8.24 -3.17
N VAL A 18 -10.18 6.93 -3.10
CA VAL A 18 -9.20 5.97 -2.61
C VAL A 18 -8.91 4.96 -3.71
N ARG A 19 -7.70 4.43 -3.67
CA ARG A 19 -7.26 3.34 -4.54
C ARG A 19 -6.84 2.17 -3.69
N GLN A 20 -7.33 1.00 -4.04
CA GLN A 20 -6.91 -0.23 -3.40
C GLN A 20 -5.68 -0.79 -4.10
N TRP A 21 -4.64 -1.05 -3.33
CA TRP A 21 -3.44 -1.73 -3.78
C TRP A 21 -3.42 -3.11 -3.15
N VAL A 22 -3.35 -4.14 -3.99
CA VAL A 22 -3.33 -5.53 -3.52
C VAL A 22 -1.99 -6.12 -3.88
N LEU A 23 -1.27 -6.64 -2.88
CA LEU A 23 0.03 -7.27 -3.07
C LEU A 23 -0.07 -8.75 -2.79
N SER A 24 0.28 -9.54 -3.80
CA SER A 24 0.48 -10.97 -3.70
C SER A 24 1.98 -11.26 -3.76
N PHE A 25 2.40 -12.36 -3.16
CA PHE A 25 3.81 -12.66 -3.01
C PHE A 25 4.15 -14.04 -3.56
N PRO A 26 5.41 -14.28 -3.99
CA PRO A 26 5.86 -15.62 -4.36
C PRO A 26 5.70 -16.60 -3.20
N PHE A 27 5.52 -17.86 -3.52
CA PHE A 27 5.25 -18.91 -2.52
C PHE A 27 6.24 -18.90 -1.37
N ARG A 28 7.53 -18.80 -1.67
CA ARG A 28 8.56 -18.81 -0.63
C ARG A 28 8.40 -17.66 0.35
N LEU A 29 8.11 -16.47 -0.14
CA LEU A 29 7.92 -15.29 0.70
C LEU A 29 6.61 -15.39 1.49
N ARG A 30 5.55 -15.92 0.86
CA ARG A 30 4.28 -16.15 1.55
C ARG A 30 4.44 -17.06 2.76
N TYR A 31 5.23 -18.12 2.59
CA TYR A 31 5.53 -19.03 3.68
C TYR A 31 6.24 -18.31 4.82
N LEU A 32 7.29 -17.56 4.51
CA LEU A 32 8.05 -16.81 5.52
C LEU A 32 7.18 -15.79 6.25
N MET A 33 6.35 -15.06 5.52
CA MET A 33 5.43 -14.07 6.10
C MET A 33 4.39 -14.72 7.01
N ALA A 34 3.94 -15.91 6.66
CA ALA A 34 2.94 -16.62 7.46
C ALA A 34 3.47 -17.06 8.82
N TYR A 35 4.76 -17.37 8.90
CA TYR A 35 5.38 -17.89 10.11
C TYR A 35 6.24 -16.91 10.88
N ASP A 36 6.62 -15.79 10.27
CA ASP A 36 7.47 -14.80 10.93
C ASP A 36 6.82 -13.41 10.88
N PRO A 37 6.27 -12.96 12.02
CA PRO A 37 5.64 -11.64 12.10
C PRO A 37 6.60 -10.48 11.78
N LYS A 38 7.89 -10.65 12.02
CA LYS A 38 8.88 -9.61 11.74
C LYS A 38 9.05 -9.42 10.25
N ILE A 39 9.10 -10.50 9.48
CA ILE A 39 9.17 -10.43 8.02
C ILE A 39 7.91 -9.79 7.47
N GLN A 40 6.75 -10.18 7.98
CA GLN A 40 5.47 -9.60 7.56
C GLN A 40 5.43 -8.10 7.79
N SER A 41 5.82 -7.65 8.98
CA SER A 41 5.86 -6.22 9.32
C SER A 41 6.85 -5.46 8.44
N HIS A 42 7.98 -6.06 8.16
CA HIS A 42 9.01 -5.44 7.33
C HIS A 42 8.55 -5.27 5.88
N VAL A 43 7.92 -6.31 5.32
CA VAL A 43 7.36 -6.26 3.97
C VAL A 43 6.27 -5.21 3.88
N LEU A 44 5.40 -5.14 4.89
CA LEU A 44 4.36 -4.13 4.97
C LEU A 44 4.94 -2.71 4.97
N GLU A 45 5.96 -2.48 5.79
CA GLU A 45 6.61 -1.17 5.86
C GLU A 45 7.25 -0.77 4.54
N ILE A 46 7.96 -1.68 3.90
CA ILE A 46 8.56 -1.44 2.58
C ILE A 46 7.49 -1.06 1.57
N SER A 47 6.37 -1.78 1.57
CA SER A 47 5.28 -1.56 0.63
C SER A 47 4.62 -0.20 0.82
N ILE A 48 4.30 0.16 2.05
CA ILE A 48 3.70 1.46 2.36
C ILE A 48 4.64 2.59 1.97
N ARG A 49 5.91 2.48 2.31
CA ARG A 49 6.91 3.51 1.97
C ARG A 49 7.07 3.69 0.48
N ALA A 50 7.14 2.58 -0.26
CA ALA A 50 7.34 2.64 -1.70
C ALA A 50 6.17 3.33 -2.39
N ILE A 51 4.94 2.97 -2.05
CA ILE A 51 3.75 3.54 -2.67
C ILE A 51 3.57 5.00 -2.24
N SER A 52 3.72 5.29 -0.95
CA SER A 52 3.65 6.66 -0.42
C SER A 52 4.66 7.58 -1.09
N SER A 53 5.90 7.14 -1.20
CA SER A 53 6.97 7.91 -1.85
C SER A 53 6.67 8.16 -3.32
N TYR A 54 6.09 7.17 -3.98
CA TYR A 54 5.75 7.29 -5.39
C TYR A 54 4.71 8.38 -5.64
N TYR A 55 3.63 8.39 -4.85
CA TYR A 55 2.63 9.45 -4.93
C TYR A 55 3.25 10.83 -4.68
N LYS A 56 4.07 10.94 -3.65
CA LYS A 56 4.72 12.21 -3.30
C LYS A 56 5.67 12.69 -4.39
N GLN A 57 6.48 11.80 -4.94
CA GLN A 57 7.42 12.15 -6.01
C GLN A 57 6.68 12.57 -7.27
N LYS A 58 5.62 11.87 -7.62
CA LYS A 58 4.80 12.22 -8.78
C LYS A 58 4.15 13.59 -8.60
N ALA A 59 3.65 13.88 -7.41
CA ALA A 59 3.09 15.18 -7.07
C ALA A 59 4.14 16.30 -7.19
N LYS A 60 5.35 16.05 -6.69
CA LYS A 60 6.44 17.02 -6.77
C LYS A 60 6.82 17.34 -8.21
N ARG A 61 6.79 16.35 -9.10
CA ARG A 61 7.03 16.58 -10.54
C ARG A 61 5.98 17.49 -11.17
N LEU A 62 4.78 17.51 -10.60
CA LEU A 62 3.69 18.38 -11.04
C LEU A 62 3.75 19.77 -10.37
N GLY A 63 4.80 20.04 -9.61
CA GLY A 63 4.99 21.33 -8.96
C GLY A 63 4.39 21.44 -7.57
N VAL A 64 3.92 20.35 -7.00
CA VAL A 64 3.33 20.34 -5.66
C VAL A 64 4.43 20.36 -4.60
N SER A 65 4.33 21.30 -3.67
CA SER A 65 5.27 21.46 -2.57
C SER A 65 4.74 20.76 -1.31
N SER A 66 5.60 20.02 -0.63
CA SER A 66 5.30 19.35 0.63
C SER A 66 4.02 18.49 0.61
N PRO A 67 3.88 17.56 -0.35
CA PRO A 67 2.70 16.70 -0.42
C PRO A 67 2.68 15.70 0.73
N LYS A 68 1.48 15.39 1.22
CA LYS A 68 1.26 14.35 2.23
C LYS A 68 0.30 13.31 1.67
N THR A 69 0.48 12.07 2.09
CA THR A 69 -0.41 10.98 1.70
C THR A 69 -0.84 10.19 2.93
N GLY A 70 -1.78 9.28 2.76
CA GLY A 70 -2.26 8.43 3.84
C GLY A 70 -2.75 7.10 3.35
N ALA A 71 -2.65 6.08 4.20
CA ALA A 71 -3.03 4.73 3.87
C ALA A 71 -3.64 4.00 5.05
N VAL A 72 -4.54 3.06 4.75
CA VAL A 72 -5.04 2.06 5.69
C VAL A 72 -4.69 0.70 5.13
N THR A 73 -4.11 -0.16 5.95
CA THR A 73 -3.67 -1.48 5.52
C THR A 73 -4.41 -2.58 6.27
N VAL A 74 -4.83 -3.59 5.53
CA VAL A 74 -5.42 -4.80 6.08
C VAL A 74 -4.63 -5.99 5.55
N ILE A 75 -4.16 -6.82 6.48
CA ILE A 75 -3.48 -8.07 6.13
C ILE A 75 -4.53 -9.17 6.15
N GLN A 76 -4.79 -9.76 4.99
CA GLN A 76 -5.69 -10.89 4.90
C GLN A 76 -4.91 -12.19 4.92
N ARG A 77 -5.27 -13.04 5.87
CA ARG A 77 -4.78 -14.40 5.96
C ARG A 77 -5.93 -15.33 5.70
N PHE A 78 -5.76 -16.21 4.74
CA PHE A 78 -6.80 -17.15 4.43
C PHE A 78 -6.61 -18.47 5.19
N GLY A 79 -7.59 -18.77 5.96
CA GLY A 79 -8.05 -20.06 6.39
C GLY A 79 -7.08 -20.92 7.16
N SER A 80 -6.94 -22.12 6.67
CA SER A 80 -6.24 -23.19 7.34
C SER A 80 -4.74 -23.15 7.07
N ALA A 81 -3.99 -23.91 7.87
CA ALA A 81 -2.57 -24.09 7.69
C ALA A 81 -2.18 -24.61 6.29
N ALA A 82 -3.13 -25.19 5.57
CA ALA A 82 -2.91 -25.68 4.22
C ALA A 82 -2.96 -24.58 3.16
N ASN A 83 -3.47 -23.39 3.50
CA ASN A 83 -3.66 -22.31 2.55
C ASN A 83 -2.93 -21.05 3.05
N LEU A 84 -1.62 -21.09 3.01
CA LEU A 84 -0.77 -19.98 3.42
C LEU A 84 -0.63 -19.00 2.27
N ASN A 85 -1.56 -18.06 2.20
CA ASN A 85 -1.58 -17.09 1.12
C ASN A 85 -1.92 -15.69 1.66
N PRO A 86 -1.02 -15.07 2.44
CA PRO A 86 -1.26 -13.73 2.92
C PRO A 86 -1.25 -12.73 1.76
N HIS A 87 -2.22 -11.83 1.78
CA HIS A 87 -2.29 -10.70 0.87
C HIS A 87 -2.28 -9.42 1.67
N LEU A 88 -1.57 -8.42 1.16
CA LEU A 88 -1.66 -7.08 1.71
C LEU A 88 -2.68 -6.29 0.90
N HIS A 89 -3.72 -5.83 1.57
CA HIS A 89 -4.70 -4.91 0.99
C HIS A 89 -4.47 -3.54 1.60
N MET A 90 -4.06 -2.58 0.77
CA MET A 90 -3.79 -1.22 1.21
C MET A 90 -4.74 -0.27 0.51
N LEU A 91 -5.33 0.63 1.28
CA LEU A 91 -6.17 1.69 0.75
C LEU A 91 -5.41 3.00 0.90
N PHE A 92 -5.06 3.60 -0.21
CA PHE A 92 -4.42 4.91 -0.25
C PHE A 92 -5.39 5.95 -0.76
N MET A 93 -5.32 7.17 -0.24
CA MET A 93 -5.94 8.26 -0.98
C MET A 93 -5.29 8.31 -2.35
N ASP A 94 -6.10 8.50 -3.39
CA ASP A 94 -5.60 8.43 -4.78
C ASP A 94 -5.03 9.79 -5.22
N GLY A 95 -4.13 10.30 -4.42
CA GLY A 95 -3.50 11.58 -4.60
C GLY A 95 -2.75 12.00 -3.35
N VAL A 96 -2.62 13.30 -3.18
CA VAL A 96 -1.92 13.89 -2.04
C VAL A 96 -2.72 15.01 -1.41
N MET A 97 -2.43 15.31 -0.15
CA MET A 97 -2.96 16.47 0.55
C MET A 97 -1.93 17.58 0.54
N VAL A 98 -2.37 18.76 0.20
CA VAL A 98 -1.55 19.97 0.18
C VAL A 98 -2.30 21.08 0.91
N MET A 99 -1.77 21.53 2.04
CA MET A 99 -2.40 22.58 2.85
C MET A 99 -3.88 22.29 3.13
N GLY A 100 -4.18 21.03 3.45
CA GLY A 100 -5.54 20.60 3.78
C GLY A 100 -6.44 20.33 2.59
N GLU A 101 -5.96 20.48 1.37
CA GLU A 101 -6.74 20.22 0.16
C GLU A 101 -6.22 18.99 -0.57
N PHE A 102 -7.14 18.21 -1.10
CA PHE A 102 -6.81 17.01 -1.87
C PHE A 102 -6.45 17.36 -3.31
N THR A 103 -5.33 16.81 -3.78
CA THR A 103 -4.88 16.93 -5.16
C THR A 103 -4.81 15.53 -5.77
N PRO A 104 -5.61 15.22 -6.79
CA PRO A 104 -5.57 13.90 -7.41
C PRO A 104 -4.25 13.68 -8.15
N ILE A 105 -3.75 12.45 -8.09
CA ILE A 105 -2.56 12.02 -8.83
C ILE A 105 -2.97 10.83 -9.68
N ALA A 106 -2.85 10.98 -10.98
CA ALA A 106 -3.20 9.90 -11.92
C ALA A 106 -2.18 8.76 -11.83
N ILE A 107 -2.68 7.56 -11.66
CA ILE A 107 -1.88 6.34 -11.65
C ILE A 107 -2.30 5.49 -12.85
N ASP A 108 -1.37 5.21 -13.73
CA ASP A 108 -1.60 4.38 -14.90
C ASP A 108 -0.90 3.02 -14.81
N ASP A 109 -0.99 2.22 -15.86
CA ASP A 109 -0.40 0.89 -15.88
C ASP A 109 1.13 0.93 -15.80
N GLU A 110 1.75 1.94 -16.37
CA GLU A 110 3.20 2.11 -16.28
C GLU A 110 3.63 2.39 -14.85
N ASP A 111 2.87 3.19 -14.12
CA ASP A 111 3.13 3.44 -12.70
C ASP A 111 3.06 2.15 -11.88
N VAL A 112 2.07 1.33 -12.16
CA VAL A 112 1.89 0.04 -11.48
C VAL A 112 3.07 -0.89 -11.77
N LEU A 113 3.49 -0.99 -13.02
CA LEU A 113 4.65 -1.82 -13.40
C LEU A 113 5.93 -1.34 -12.73
N PHE A 114 6.14 -0.04 -12.71
CA PHE A 114 7.30 0.56 -12.04
C PHE A 114 7.32 0.21 -10.56
N LEU A 115 6.18 0.35 -9.88
CA LEU A 115 6.07 0.02 -8.46
C LEU A 115 6.24 -1.48 -8.20
N CYS A 116 5.68 -2.33 -9.04
CA CYS A 116 5.88 -3.77 -8.93
C CYS A 116 7.36 -4.13 -8.98
N HIS A 117 8.09 -3.56 -9.92
CA HIS A 117 9.53 -3.80 -10.06
C HIS A 117 10.29 -3.29 -8.83
N ARG A 118 9.98 -2.09 -8.38
CA ARG A 118 10.64 -1.50 -7.21
C ARG A 118 10.38 -2.32 -5.94
N LEU A 119 9.15 -2.72 -5.73
CA LEU A 119 8.77 -3.55 -4.59
C LEU A 119 9.47 -4.89 -4.61
N LYS A 120 9.49 -5.55 -5.77
CA LYS A 120 10.18 -6.82 -5.95
C LYS A 120 11.66 -6.69 -5.57
N THR A 121 12.31 -5.65 -6.05
CA THR A 121 13.73 -5.42 -5.79
C THR A 121 14.00 -5.17 -4.31
N ARG A 122 13.16 -4.36 -3.65
CA ARG A 122 13.33 -4.04 -2.23
C ARG A 122 12.99 -5.20 -1.31
N ILE A 123 11.95 -5.95 -1.63
CA ILE A 123 11.49 -7.07 -0.80
C ILE A 123 12.45 -8.24 -0.86
N ILE A 124 13.05 -8.51 -2.01
CA ILE A 124 14.03 -9.58 -2.15
C ILE A 124 15.21 -9.43 -1.18
N ARG A 125 15.50 -8.21 -0.75
CA ARG A 125 16.60 -7.93 0.19
C ARG A 125 16.24 -8.14 1.66
N VAL A 126 15.04 -8.52 1.95
CA VAL A 126 14.56 -8.75 3.31
C VAL A 126 15.18 -9.99 3.97
#